data_cf3b456079047f331b7bb81ac44ab83b
#
_entry.id   cf3b456079047f331b7bb81ac44ab83b
#
_cell.length_a   1.000
_cell.length_b   1.000
_cell.length_c   1.000
_cell.angle_alpha   90.00
_cell.angle_beta   90.00
_cell.angle_gamma   90.00
#
_symmetry.space_group_name_H-M   'P 1'
#
loop_
_entity.id
_entity.type
_entity.pdbx_description
1 polymer ?
#
loop_
_entity_poly.entity_id
_entity_poly.type
_entity_poly.pdbx_seq_one_letter_code
_entity_poly.pdbx_strand_id
1 'polypeptide(L)'
;MLIVSWVFQWLALGVLLVLILKRNRWATRLFMYYAGTVNVLYAVIQNVALTEEHGLSIVTVNVIMMAFVGWMWFRAAMQGRDVFTFDGLSWRTVWMIPVALFCLWWPMDMHTALPVADWRLFFTGASGMAYCSMTPVLLTVLLLNRKSDAALLRASACVGFVIGIYNMANFASDAGYYLGIYHLPLLLLSLYALFCGKTRKEPICLEN
;
A
#
# COMPACT_ATOMS: atom_id res chain seq x y z
N MET A 1 3.30 9.00 19.76
CA MET A 1 2.83 8.31 18.55
C MET A 1 1.95 9.17 17.66
N LEU A 2 0.97 9.92 18.16
CA LEU A 2 0.02 10.73 17.35
C LEU A 2 0.67 11.72 16.36
N ILE A 3 1.71 12.45 16.76
CA ILE A 3 2.35 13.45 15.85
C ILE A 3 3.02 12.76 14.66
N VAL A 4 3.66 11.62 14.88
CA VAL A 4 4.35 10.87 13.82
C VAL A 4 3.35 10.33 12.79
N SER A 5 2.19 9.82 13.23
CA SER A 5 1.15 9.32 12.32
C SER A 5 0.59 10.44 11.43
N TRP A 6 0.39 11.63 11.97
CA TRP A 6 -0.07 12.79 11.18
C TRP A 6 0.94 13.18 10.09
N VAL A 7 2.23 13.20 10.44
CA VAL A 7 3.29 13.51 9.46
C VAL A 7 3.24 12.53 8.28
N PHE A 8 3.13 11.23 8.54
CA PHE A 8 3.04 10.21 7.49
C PHE A 8 1.75 10.34 6.68
N GLN A 9 0.63 10.65 7.34
CA GLN A 9 -0.65 10.86 6.67
C GLN A 9 -0.59 12.05 5.70
N TRP A 10 -0.11 13.21 6.15
CA TRP A 10 0.04 14.39 5.31
C TRP A 10 1.07 14.20 4.21
N LEU A 11 2.15 13.45 4.48
CA LEU A 11 3.14 13.11 3.46
C LEU A 11 2.51 12.23 2.37
N ALA A 12 1.72 11.22 2.74
CA ALA A 12 0.99 10.39 1.79
C ALA A 12 0.06 11.21 0.91
N LEU A 13 -0.79 12.04 1.52
CA LEU A 13 -1.73 12.90 0.82
C LEU A 13 -1.01 13.90 -0.09
N GLY A 14 0.06 14.54 0.39
CA GLY A 14 0.85 15.50 -0.38
C GLY A 14 1.51 14.87 -1.60
N VAL A 15 2.14 13.70 -1.44
CA VAL A 15 2.79 12.99 -2.56
C VAL A 15 1.75 12.51 -3.58
N LEU A 16 0.61 11.98 -3.14
CA LEU A 16 -0.49 11.61 -4.05
C LEU A 16 -1.06 12.82 -4.79
N LEU A 17 -1.26 13.93 -4.10
CA LEU A 17 -1.73 15.18 -4.72
C LEU A 17 -0.75 15.67 -5.79
N VAL A 18 0.54 15.70 -5.48
CA VAL A 18 1.58 16.09 -6.45
C VAL A 18 1.56 15.15 -7.67
N LEU A 19 1.42 13.84 -7.45
CA LEU A 19 1.34 12.87 -8.53
C LEU A 19 0.13 13.11 -9.44
N ILE A 20 -1.05 13.36 -8.86
CA ILE A 20 -2.29 13.59 -9.61
C ILE A 20 -2.23 14.90 -10.39
N LEU A 21 -1.67 15.97 -9.82
CA LEU A 21 -1.63 17.28 -10.44
C LEU A 21 -0.54 17.42 -11.52
N LYS A 22 0.65 16.87 -11.26
CA LYS A 22 1.81 17.08 -12.13
C LYS A 22 1.94 16.04 -13.25
N ARG A 23 1.58 14.78 -13.01
CA ARG A 23 1.60 13.66 -14.00
C ARG A 23 2.86 13.61 -14.85
N ASN A 24 4.01 13.89 -14.27
CA ASN A 24 5.31 13.94 -14.95
C ASN A 24 6.31 12.97 -14.30
N ARG A 25 7.49 12.81 -14.92
CA ARG A 25 8.55 11.90 -14.44
C ARG A 25 9.01 12.22 -13.02
N TRP A 26 9.11 13.49 -12.67
CA TRP A 26 9.54 13.90 -11.34
C TRP A 26 8.52 13.48 -10.27
N ALA A 27 7.25 13.79 -10.47
CA ALA A 27 6.18 13.39 -9.55
C ALA A 27 6.06 11.87 -9.41
N THR A 28 6.21 11.13 -10.52
CA THR A 28 6.23 9.67 -10.51
C THR A 28 7.41 9.13 -9.70
N ARG A 29 8.63 9.67 -9.91
CA ARG A 29 9.80 9.28 -9.12
C ARG A 29 9.64 9.60 -7.64
N LEU A 30 9.14 10.79 -7.30
CA LEU A 30 8.85 11.19 -5.92
C LEU A 30 7.91 10.18 -5.25
N PHE A 31 6.81 9.83 -5.94
CA PHE A 31 5.86 8.82 -5.45
C PHE A 31 6.50 7.45 -5.28
N MET A 32 7.33 7.00 -6.22
CA MET A 32 8.01 5.71 -6.13
C MET A 32 9.03 5.67 -4.98
N TYR A 33 9.80 6.74 -4.77
CA TYR A 33 10.70 6.85 -3.62
C TYR A 33 9.92 6.86 -2.30
N TYR A 34 8.83 7.60 -2.24
CA TYR A 34 7.93 7.58 -1.09
C TYR A 34 7.44 6.14 -0.82
N ALA A 35 6.89 5.46 -1.84
CA ALA A 35 6.39 4.09 -1.70
C ALA A 35 7.48 3.11 -1.24
N GLY A 36 8.70 3.23 -1.77
CA GLY A 36 9.84 2.43 -1.33
C GLY A 36 10.18 2.68 0.13
N THR A 37 10.27 3.96 0.53
CA THR A 37 10.61 4.36 1.90
C THR A 37 9.58 3.85 2.90
N VAL A 38 8.28 4.04 2.64
CA VAL A 38 7.24 3.58 3.58
C VAL A 38 7.20 2.06 3.69
N ASN A 39 7.44 1.31 2.62
CA ASN A 39 7.52 -0.16 2.70
C ASN A 39 8.68 -0.63 3.60
N VAL A 40 9.87 0.01 3.49
CA VAL A 40 11.01 -0.31 4.37
C VAL A 40 10.72 0.08 5.82
N LEU A 41 10.06 1.23 6.04
CA LEU A 41 9.66 1.65 7.38
C LEU A 41 8.63 0.68 7.99
N TYR A 42 7.64 0.22 7.22
CA TYR A 42 6.67 -0.79 7.69
C TYR A 42 7.34 -2.11 8.03
N ALA A 43 8.37 -2.52 7.27
CA ALA A 43 9.14 -3.72 7.55
C ALA A 43 9.71 -3.69 8.98
N VAL A 44 10.16 -2.53 9.44
CA VAL A 44 10.75 -2.37 10.78
C VAL A 44 9.68 -2.05 11.83
N ILE A 45 8.90 -0.98 11.61
CA ILE A 45 8.01 -0.41 12.64
C ILE A 45 6.86 -1.37 13.00
N GLN A 46 6.33 -2.13 12.02
CA GLN A 46 5.16 -2.99 12.25
C GLN A 46 5.53 -4.44 12.58
N ASN A 47 6.76 -4.84 12.38
CA ASN A 47 7.16 -6.23 12.52
C ASN A 47 8.27 -6.46 13.56
N VAL A 48 8.69 -5.41 14.25
CA VAL A 48 9.68 -5.48 15.33
C VAL A 48 9.05 -4.85 16.58
N ALA A 49 8.91 -5.63 17.63
CA ALA A 49 8.35 -5.17 18.91
C ALA A 49 9.15 -5.69 20.09
N LEU A 50 9.21 -4.89 21.14
CA LEU A 50 9.67 -5.33 22.46
C LEU A 50 8.44 -5.73 23.28
N THR A 51 8.34 -7.00 23.63
CA THR A 51 7.27 -7.55 24.47
C THR A 51 7.81 -7.87 25.86
N GLU A 52 6.98 -7.72 26.88
CA GLU A 52 7.37 -8.01 28.26
C GLU A 52 7.65 -9.51 28.47
N GLU A 53 6.91 -10.38 27.78
CA GLU A 53 7.01 -11.83 27.95
C GLU A 53 8.15 -12.46 27.14
N HIS A 54 8.45 -11.95 25.93
CA HIS A 54 9.37 -12.60 24.98
C HIS A 54 10.56 -11.73 24.58
N GLY A 55 10.68 -10.51 25.15
CA GLY A 55 11.72 -9.54 24.76
C GLY A 55 11.56 -9.07 23.32
N LEU A 56 12.64 -9.07 22.55
CA LEU A 56 12.62 -8.66 21.13
C LEU A 56 11.90 -9.70 20.27
N SER A 57 10.73 -9.34 19.74
CA SER A 57 9.92 -10.15 18.82
C SER A 57 10.01 -9.60 17.40
N ILE A 58 10.30 -10.44 16.43
CA ILE A 58 10.45 -10.06 15.01
C ILE A 58 9.64 -11.01 14.13
N VAL A 59 8.73 -10.46 13.34
CA VAL A 59 8.04 -11.21 12.28
C VAL A 59 8.90 -11.21 11.01
N THR A 60 9.95 -12.04 11.02
CA THR A 60 11.03 -12.03 10.04
C THR A 60 10.54 -12.14 8.59
N VAL A 61 9.54 -12.97 8.32
CA VAL A 61 8.98 -13.16 6.97
C VAL A 61 8.39 -11.84 6.44
N ASN A 62 7.63 -11.12 7.26
CA ASN A 62 7.06 -9.83 6.88
C ASN A 62 8.16 -8.78 6.64
N VAL A 63 9.18 -8.75 7.50
CA VAL A 63 10.33 -7.84 7.32
C VAL A 63 10.97 -8.05 5.95
N ILE A 64 11.27 -9.30 5.60
CA ILE A 64 11.91 -9.64 4.32
C ILE A 64 10.99 -9.28 3.14
N MET A 65 9.70 -9.64 3.20
CA MET A 65 8.76 -9.39 2.12
C MET A 65 8.56 -7.89 1.89
N MET A 66 8.34 -7.10 2.94
CA MET A 66 8.14 -5.66 2.82
C MET A 66 9.41 -4.93 2.39
N ALA A 67 10.58 -5.33 2.89
CA ALA A 67 11.86 -4.78 2.47
C ALA A 67 12.13 -5.08 0.98
N PHE A 68 11.81 -6.28 0.51
CA PHE A 68 11.89 -6.65 -0.90
C PHE A 68 10.99 -5.79 -1.79
N VAL A 69 9.73 -5.57 -1.38
CA VAL A 69 8.82 -4.67 -2.11
C VAL A 69 9.37 -3.24 -2.11
N GLY A 70 9.87 -2.76 -0.98
CA GLY A 70 10.52 -1.45 -0.89
C GLY A 70 11.69 -1.30 -1.87
N TRP A 71 12.54 -2.32 -1.94
CA TRP A 71 13.64 -2.37 -2.92
C TRP A 71 13.14 -2.34 -4.37
N MET A 72 12.07 -3.07 -4.69
CA MET A 72 11.46 -3.04 -6.03
C MET A 72 10.96 -1.64 -6.40
N TRP A 73 10.36 -0.91 -5.47
CA TRP A 73 9.93 0.48 -5.67
C TRP A 73 11.13 1.40 -5.93
N PHE A 74 12.22 1.28 -5.15
CA PHE A 74 13.45 2.06 -5.38
C PHE A 74 14.08 1.75 -6.73
N ARG A 75 14.14 0.47 -7.10
CA ARG A 75 14.62 0.05 -8.41
C ARG A 75 13.81 0.70 -9.54
N ALA A 76 12.48 0.68 -9.47
CA ALA A 76 11.60 1.31 -10.45
C ALA A 76 11.83 2.83 -10.51
N ALA A 77 11.96 3.50 -9.36
CA ALA A 77 12.27 4.93 -9.28
C ALA A 77 13.61 5.29 -9.94
N MET A 78 14.65 4.49 -9.71
CA MET A 78 15.98 4.69 -10.30
C MET A 78 15.97 4.47 -11.82
N GLN A 79 15.25 3.47 -12.31
CA GLN A 79 15.13 3.22 -13.74
C GLN A 79 14.43 4.37 -14.47
N GLY A 80 13.50 5.05 -13.83
CA GLY A 80 12.84 6.27 -14.30
C GLY A 80 12.11 6.11 -15.64
N ARG A 81 11.73 4.87 -15.98
CA ARG A 81 11.05 4.54 -17.25
C ARG A 81 9.57 4.91 -17.22
N ASP A 82 8.96 4.83 -16.05
CA ASP A 82 7.54 5.01 -15.87
C ASP A 82 7.16 6.46 -15.67
N VAL A 83 6.07 6.86 -16.29
CA VAL A 83 5.36 8.12 -16.02
C VAL A 83 3.91 7.77 -15.74
N PHE A 84 3.44 8.08 -14.55
CA PHE A 84 2.07 7.79 -14.15
C PHE A 84 1.12 8.84 -14.73
N THR A 85 0.35 8.43 -15.74
CA THR A 85 -0.60 9.26 -16.48
C THR A 85 -2.05 8.89 -16.22
N PHE A 86 -2.29 7.83 -15.45
CA PHE A 86 -3.60 7.26 -15.16
C PHE A 86 -4.37 6.82 -16.43
N ASP A 87 -3.65 6.34 -17.44
CA ASP A 87 -4.17 5.85 -18.72
C ASP A 87 -4.95 4.53 -18.59
N GLY A 88 -4.86 3.88 -17.44
CA GLY A 88 -5.65 2.70 -17.08
C GLY A 88 -7.02 3.01 -16.50
N LEU A 89 -7.37 4.29 -16.30
CA LEU A 89 -8.67 4.66 -15.76
C LEU A 89 -9.78 4.31 -16.76
N SER A 90 -10.70 3.47 -16.34
CA SER A 90 -11.84 2.98 -17.12
C SER A 90 -12.98 2.64 -16.17
N TRP A 91 -14.18 2.39 -16.71
CA TRP A 91 -15.31 1.93 -15.92
C TRP A 91 -14.99 0.66 -15.09
N ARG A 92 -14.12 -0.21 -15.61
CA ARG A 92 -13.71 -1.45 -14.94
C ARG A 92 -12.71 -1.26 -13.81
N THR A 93 -12.08 -0.09 -13.72
CA THR A 93 -11.02 0.21 -12.74
C THR A 93 -11.39 1.34 -11.79
N VAL A 94 -12.43 2.13 -12.12
CA VAL A 94 -12.85 3.29 -11.33
C VAL A 94 -13.26 2.92 -9.89
N TRP A 95 -13.79 1.73 -9.67
CA TRP A 95 -14.19 1.24 -8.35
C TRP A 95 -13.03 1.15 -7.35
N MET A 96 -11.78 1.05 -7.83
CA MET A 96 -10.60 1.01 -6.96
C MET A 96 -10.35 2.36 -6.26
N ILE A 97 -10.80 3.47 -6.87
CA ILE A 97 -10.61 4.82 -6.29
C ILE A 97 -11.35 4.96 -4.95
N PRO A 98 -12.66 4.70 -4.83
CA PRO A 98 -13.33 4.77 -3.54
C PRO A 98 -12.76 3.77 -2.52
N VAL A 99 -12.29 2.60 -2.94
CA VAL A 99 -11.61 1.66 -2.05
C VAL A 99 -10.29 2.24 -1.52
N ALA A 100 -9.49 2.85 -2.39
CA ALA A 100 -8.24 3.52 -1.99
C ALA A 100 -8.51 4.70 -1.05
N LEU A 101 -9.55 5.50 -1.32
CA LEU A 101 -9.96 6.61 -0.44
C LEU A 101 -10.45 6.10 0.92
N PHE A 102 -11.20 5.01 0.96
CA PHE A 102 -11.59 4.37 2.21
C PHE A 102 -10.36 3.90 3.01
N CYS A 103 -9.37 3.32 2.35
CA CYS A 103 -8.12 2.91 3.00
C CYS A 103 -7.29 4.11 3.50
N LEU A 104 -7.31 5.25 2.79
CA LEU A 104 -6.69 6.48 3.26
C LEU A 104 -7.43 7.08 4.45
N TRP A 105 -8.75 6.99 4.46
CA TRP A 105 -9.55 7.46 5.59
C TRP A 105 -9.39 6.58 6.82
N TRP A 106 -9.40 5.25 6.65
CA TRP A 106 -9.26 4.24 7.70
C TRP A 106 -10.09 4.58 8.95
N PRO A 107 -11.43 4.54 8.88
CA PRO A 107 -12.34 5.03 9.91
C PRO A 107 -12.45 4.05 11.09
N MET A 108 -11.37 3.90 11.83
CA MET A 108 -11.22 2.97 12.94
C MET A 108 -10.47 3.62 14.10
N ASP A 109 -10.94 3.41 15.30
CA ASP A 109 -10.20 3.76 16.52
C ASP A 109 -9.04 2.75 16.72
N MET A 110 -7.81 3.27 16.84
CA MET A 110 -6.60 2.46 16.94
C MET A 110 -6.45 1.74 18.28
N HIS A 111 -7.19 2.14 19.32
CA HIS A 111 -7.13 1.53 20.65
C HIS A 111 -8.15 0.42 20.83
N THR A 112 -9.36 0.64 20.30
CA THR A 112 -10.48 -0.29 20.45
C THR A 112 -10.71 -1.20 19.25
N ALA A 113 -10.07 -0.88 18.09
CA ALA A 113 -10.31 -1.51 16.80
C ALA A 113 -11.78 -1.44 16.33
N LEU A 114 -12.58 -0.53 16.90
CA LEU A 114 -13.98 -0.32 16.54
C LEU A 114 -14.12 0.70 15.41
N PRO A 115 -15.14 0.58 14.57
CA PRO A 115 -15.48 1.56 13.54
C PRO A 115 -15.81 2.92 14.16
N VAL A 116 -15.23 3.98 13.64
CA VAL A 116 -15.49 5.38 14.02
C VAL A 116 -15.69 6.21 12.78
N ALA A 117 -16.91 6.70 12.56
CA ALA A 117 -17.26 7.52 11.40
C ALA A 117 -16.87 9.00 11.63
N ASP A 118 -15.56 9.28 11.80
CA ASP A 118 -15.02 10.62 11.89
C ASP A 118 -14.23 10.95 10.62
N TRP A 119 -14.71 11.93 9.83
CA TRP A 119 -14.05 12.40 8.62
C TRP A 119 -12.66 13.01 8.88
N ARG A 120 -12.40 13.50 10.12
CA ARG A 120 -11.12 14.08 10.53
C ARG A 120 -10.00 13.04 10.45
N LEU A 121 -10.32 11.75 10.59
CA LEU A 121 -9.35 10.66 10.47
C LEU A 121 -8.70 10.61 9.08
N PHE A 122 -9.32 11.16 8.05
CA PHE A 122 -8.68 11.31 6.74
C PHE A 122 -7.40 12.16 6.79
N PHE A 123 -7.32 13.11 7.72
CA PHE A 123 -6.18 14.01 7.90
C PHE A 123 -5.35 13.69 9.15
N THR A 124 -5.95 13.10 10.15
CA THR A 124 -5.33 12.85 11.45
C THR A 124 -5.16 11.37 11.78
N GLY A 125 -5.57 10.51 10.87
CA GLY A 125 -5.47 9.07 11.04
C GLY A 125 -4.04 8.54 10.93
N ALA A 126 -3.89 7.25 11.14
CA ALA A 126 -2.62 6.53 11.06
C ALA A 126 -2.49 5.71 9.78
N SER A 127 -3.36 5.88 8.79
CA SER A 127 -3.37 5.09 7.57
C SER A 127 -2.04 5.21 6.80
N GLY A 128 -1.41 6.40 6.80
CA GLY A 128 -0.10 6.62 6.20
C GLY A 128 1.04 5.84 6.85
N MET A 129 0.85 5.31 8.07
CA MET A 129 1.81 4.48 8.80
C MET A 129 1.49 2.98 8.76
N ALA A 130 0.39 2.56 8.15
CA ALA A 130 -0.03 1.17 8.17
C ALA A 130 0.11 0.54 6.76
N TYR A 131 0.80 -0.60 6.70
CA TYR A 131 0.97 -1.36 5.46
C TYR A 131 -0.38 -1.74 4.85
N CYS A 132 -1.30 -2.20 5.68
CA CYS A 132 -2.59 -2.73 5.24
C CYS A 132 -3.51 -1.66 4.63
N SER A 133 -3.38 -0.40 5.02
CA SER A 133 -4.13 0.72 4.46
C SER A 133 -3.43 1.36 3.26
N MET A 134 -2.09 1.49 3.29
CA MET A 134 -1.35 2.11 2.19
C MET A 134 -1.16 1.20 0.98
N THR A 135 -0.97 -0.11 1.19
CA THR A 135 -0.76 -1.03 0.05
C THR A 135 -1.93 -1.04 -0.95
N PRO A 136 -3.21 -1.04 -0.56
CA PRO A 136 -4.33 -0.85 -1.49
C PRO A 136 -4.23 0.43 -2.32
N VAL A 137 -3.77 1.53 -1.71
CA VAL A 137 -3.57 2.81 -2.40
C VAL A 137 -2.45 2.71 -3.44
N LEU A 138 -1.30 2.14 -3.06
CA LEU A 138 -0.17 1.93 -3.94
C LEU A 138 -0.52 0.99 -5.12
N LEU A 139 -1.24 -0.10 -4.85
CA LEU A 139 -1.73 -1.02 -5.88
C LEU A 139 -2.72 -0.34 -6.82
N THR A 140 -3.62 0.50 -6.30
CA THR A 140 -4.55 1.27 -7.12
C THR A 140 -3.80 2.19 -8.07
N VAL A 141 -2.79 2.93 -7.60
CA VAL A 141 -1.96 3.78 -8.45
C VAL A 141 -1.27 2.95 -9.55
N LEU A 142 -0.68 1.79 -9.22
CA LEU A 142 -0.05 0.92 -10.21
C LEU A 142 -1.05 0.37 -11.23
N LEU A 143 -2.25 -0.04 -10.78
CA LEU A 143 -3.29 -0.61 -11.64
C LEU A 143 -3.90 0.43 -12.60
N LEU A 144 -4.04 1.67 -12.13
CA LEU A 144 -4.53 2.79 -12.95
C LEU A 144 -3.50 3.26 -13.98
N ASN A 145 -2.27 2.77 -13.93
CA ASN A 145 -1.23 3.08 -14.91
C ASN A 145 -0.82 1.83 -15.70
N ARG A 146 -1.23 1.76 -16.96
CA ARG A 146 -0.98 0.58 -17.82
C ARG A 146 0.51 0.33 -18.07
N LYS A 147 1.31 1.39 -18.04
CA LYS A 147 2.76 1.35 -18.30
C LYS A 147 3.59 1.11 -17.04
N SER A 148 2.97 0.87 -15.87
CA SER A 148 3.72 0.55 -14.66
C SER A 148 4.46 -0.78 -14.79
N ASP A 149 5.62 -0.88 -14.13
CA ASP A 149 6.44 -2.10 -14.08
C ASP A 149 5.60 -3.31 -13.61
N ALA A 150 5.50 -4.32 -14.47
CA ALA A 150 4.70 -5.51 -14.19
C ALA A 150 5.30 -6.36 -13.05
N ALA A 151 6.63 -6.38 -12.90
CA ALA A 151 7.30 -7.10 -11.83
C ALA A 151 7.04 -6.44 -10.47
N LEU A 152 7.08 -5.09 -10.42
CA LEU A 152 6.72 -4.33 -9.23
C LEU A 152 5.26 -4.56 -8.83
N LEU A 153 4.33 -4.51 -9.80
CA LEU A 153 2.91 -4.77 -9.54
C LEU A 153 2.71 -6.17 -8.96
N ARG A 154 3.30 -7.19 -9.58
CA ARG A 154 3.17 -8.59 -9.14
C ARG A 154 3.79 -8.80 -7.76
N ALA A 155 4.98 -8.27 -7.50
CA ALA A 155 5.65 -8.37 -6.20
C ALA A 155 4.82 -7.72 -5.09
N SER A 156 4.36 -6.48 -5.30
CA SER A 156 3.52 -5.75 -4.34
C SER A 156 2.19 -6.47 -4.10
N ALA A 157 1.57 -7.00 -5.16
CA ALA A 157 0.32 -7.74 -5.06
C ALA A 157 0.49 -9.09 -4.35
N CYS A 158 1.57 -9.82 -4.63
CA CYS A 158 1.86 -11.10 -3.98
C CYS A 158 2.05 -10.92 -2.46
N VAL A 159 2.88 -9.96 -2.06
CA VAL A 159 3.11 -9.69 -0.64
C VAL A 159 1.84 -9.16 0.03
N GLY A 160 1.11 -8.25 -0.63
CA GLY A 160 -0.18 -7.76 -0.13
C GLY A 160 -1.22 -8.87 0.04
N PHE A 161 -1.25 -9.86 -0.88
CA PHE A 161 -2.13 -11.01 -0.80
C PHE A 161 -1.78 -11.93 0.37
N VAL A 162 -0.50 -12.27 0.56
CA VAL A 162 -0.03 -13.12 1.67
C VAL A 162 -0.37 -12.47 3.01
N ILE A 163 -0.05 -11.18 3.17
CA ILE A 163 -0.35 -10.43 4.39
C ILE A 163 -1.87 -10.29 4.57
N GLY A 164 -2.62 -10.07 3.48
CA GLY A 164 -4.07 -10.02 3.50
C GLY A 164 -4.70 -11.32 4.00
N ILE A 165 -4.26 -12.49 3.52
CA ILE A 165 -4.72 -13.80 4.01
C ILE A 165 -4.42 -13.95 5.50
N TYR A 166 -3.18 -13.65 5.91
CA TYR A 166 -2.80 -13.75 7.31
C TYR A 166 -3.71 -12.92 8.23
N ASN A 167 -4.06 -11.70 7.79
CA ASN A 167 -4.94 -10.83 8.56
C ASN A 167 -6.40 -11.30 8.62
N MET A 168 -6.81 -12.25 7.78
CA MET A 168 -8.15 -12.87 7.90
C MET A 168 -8.31 -13.69 9.18
N ALA A 169 -7.22 -14.08 9.83
CA ALA A 169 -7.27 -14.70 11.16
C ALA A 169 -7.94 -13.81 12.22
N ASN A 170 -7.97 -12.48 12.02
CA ASN A 170 -8.69 -11.57 12.91
C ASN A 170 -10.20 -11.85 12.99
N PHE A 171 -10.81 -12.45 11.98
CA PHE A 171 -12.22 -12.87 12.03
C PHE A 171 -12.50 -14.00 13.04
N ALA A 172 -11.46 -14.71 13.49
CA ALA A 172 -11.60 -15.77 14.48
C ALA A 172 -11.73 -15.26 15.93
N SER A 173 -11.59 -13.94 16.16
CA SER A 173 -11.72 -13.35 17.49
C SER A 173 -12.75 -12.23 17.49
N ASP A 174 -13.57 -12.15 18.54
CA ASP A 174 -14.59 -11.10 18.69
C ASP A 174 -13.96 -9.70 18.72
N ALA A 175 -12.83 -9.55 19.39
CA ALA A 175 -12.09 -8.28 19.45
C ALA A 175 -11.49 -7.85 18.10
N GLY A 176 -11.17 -8.81 17.23
CA GLY A 176 -10.54 -8.56 15.94
C GLY A 176 -11.50 -8.50 14.74
N TYR A 177 -12.80 -8.76 14.94
CA TYR A 177 -13.74 -8.91 13.83
C TYR A 177 -13.75 -7.73 12.87
N TYR A 178 -13.88 -6.50 13.37
CA TYR A 178 -13.85 -5.29 12.54
C TYR A 178 -12.48 -5.09 11.88
N LEU A 179 -11.40 -5.44 12.57
CA LEU A 179 -10.06 -5.38 12.00
C LEU A 179 -9.94 -6.30 10.77
N GLY A 180 -10.55 -7.51 10.83
CA GLY A 180 -10.68 -8.38 9.66
C GLY A 180 -11.37 -7.69 8.48
N ILE A 181 -12.49 -6.98 8.72
CA ILE A 181 -13.21 -6.21 7.69
C ILE A 181 -12.30 -5.15 7.06
N TYR A 182 -11.54 -4.40 7.86
CA TYR A 182 -10.63 -3.37 7.36
C TYR A 182 -9.47 -3.91 6.52
N HIS A 183 -9.14 -5.21 6.65
CA HIS A 183 -8.12 -5.85 5.82
C HIS A 183 -8.66 -6.44 4.50
N LEU A 184 -9.98 -6.53 4.33
CA LEU A 184 -10.57 -7.00 3.06
C LEU A 184 -10.12 -6.19 1.83
N PRO A 185 -10.03 -4.84 1.87
CA PRO A 185 -9.51 -4.08 0.74
C PRO A 185 -8.12 -4.50 0.29
N LEU A 186 -7.21 -4.77 1.23
CA LEU A 186 -5.88 -5.26 0.94
C LEU A 186 -5.93 -6.61 0.20
N LEU A 187 -6.69 -7.56 0.74
CA LEU A 187 -6.83 -8.89 0.15
C LEU A 187 -7.43 -8.84 -1.26
N LEU A 188 -8.55 -8.13 -1.41
CA LEU A 188 -9.29 -8.05 -2.68
C LEU A 188 -8.50 -7.32 -3.77
N LEU A 189 -7.89 -6.17 -3.46
CA LEU A 189 -7.09 -5.44 -4.44
C LEU A 189 -5.80 -6.19 -4.81
N SER A 190 -5.17 -6.87 -3.84
CA SER A 190 -4.00 -7.69 -4.13
C SER A 190 -4.35 -8.87 -5.03
N LEU A 191 -5.46 -9.56 -4.76
CA LEU A 191 -5.96 -10.64 -5.62
C LEU A 191 -6.27 -10.14 -7.03
N TYR A 192 -7.01 -9.03 -7.15
CA TYR A 192 -7.30 -8.40 -8.43
C TYR A 192 -6.03 -8.04 -9.20
N ALA A 193 -5.04 -7.45 -8.54
CA ALA A 193 -3.76 -7.08 -9.14
C ALA A 193 -2.97 -8.28 -9.65
N LEU A 194 -3.01 -9.42 -8.95
CA LEU A 194 -2.38 -10.67 -9.41
C LEU A 194 -2.99 -11.18 -10.72
N PHE A 195 -4.33 -11.11 -10.85
CA PHE A 195 -5.01 -11.50 -12.09
C PHE A 195 -4.73 -10.51 -13.24
N CYS A 196 -4.82 -9.22 -12.99
CA CYS A 196 -4.54 -8.19 -14.00
C CYS A 196 -3.06 -8.17 -14.42
N GLY A 197 -2.14 -8.46 -13.50
CA GLY A 197 -0.71 -8.54 -13.78
C GLY A 197 -0.34 -9.65 -14.77
N LYS A 198 -1.14 -10.70 -14.89
CA LYS A 198 -0.92 -11.79 -15.86
C LYS A 198 -1.19 -11.36 -17.30
N THR A 199 -2.09 -10.41 -17.53
CA THR A 199 -2.48 -9.95 -18.87
C THR A 199 -1.58 -8.83 -19.40
N ARG A 200 -0.76 -8.22 -18.58
CA ARG A 200 0.25 -7.25 -19.02
C ARG A 200 1.43 -8.00 -19.64
N LYS A 201 1.50 -8.01 -20.96
CA LYS A 201 2.71 -8.45 -21.66
C LYS A 201 3.86 -7.55 -21.24
N GLU A 202 4.96 -8.15 -20.77
CA GLU A 202 6.22 -7.42 -20.64
C GLU A 202 6.52 -6.77 -22.00
N PRO A 203 6.93 -5.49 -22.05
CA PRO A 203 7.52 -4.98 -23.27
C PRO A 203 8.72 -5.89 -23.53
N ILE A 204 8.60 -6.69 -24.57
CA ILE A 204 9.72 -7.50 -25.08
C ILE A 204 10.83 -6.48 -25.30
N CYS A 205 11.88 -6.57 -24.49
CA CYS A 205 13.15 -5.94 -24.79
C CYS A 205 13.71 -6.66 -26.02
N LEU A 206 13.14 -6.36 -27.17
CA LEU A 206 13.76 -6.62 -28.44
C LEU A 206 14.29 -5.28 -28.93
N GLU A 207 15.59 -5.29 -29.09
CA GLU A 207 16.38 -4.61 -30.08
C GLU A 207 17.27 -3.46 -29.62
N ASN A 208 18.49 -3.84 -29.71
CA ASN A 208 19.71 -3.33 -30.39
C ASN A 208 20.32 -2.07 -29.81
#